data_009cab03e374b5f2c2c488787ab3f377
#
_entry.id   009cab03e374b5f2c2c488787ab3f377
#
_cell.length_a   1.000
_cell.length_b   1.000
_cell.length_c   1.000
_cell.angle_alpha   90.00
_cell.angle_beta   90.00
_cell.angle_gamma   90.00
#
_symmetry.space_group_name_H-M   'P 1'
#
loop_
_entity.id
_entity.type
_entity.pdbx_description
1 polymer ?
#
loop_
_entity_poly.entity_id
_entity_poly.type
_entity_poly.pdbx_seq_one_letter_code
_entity_poly.pdbx_strand_id
1 'polypeptide(L)'
;MLTYVRTSLFDSPAQTLVNTVNLVGVMGKGIALEFKQRYPAMFKAYKSLCDRNEFEIGKLHLWRSQAHWVLNFPTKTTWKKPSKISYIEDGLKVFAASYRDMGITSISFPPLGCGNGNLDWAEVRPIMEQYLSKLEIPVYVHDRQVTKGFIPEHKEVSFERIPVSFEDFLQDIREQMHAHSGTFATLKGRTLFGAKWHDDGGILIESPGRASQIHPEYIEWAWSALQSGIVSADQFPGDDSRKAKSYLFAILAELPYVRVTEIRKPEWSENTPAHGLYIKREDRNADMNSVDVPHDPGNQLCLSL
;
A
#
# COMPACT_ATOMS: atom_id res chain seq x y z
N MET A 1 -6.15 -10.10 -3.97
CA MET A 1 -4.85 -10.69 -4.43
C MET A 1 -3.75 -10.28 -3.45
N LEU A 2 -3.05 -11.26 -2.86
CA LEU A 2 -2.00 -11.02 -1.84
C LEU A 2 -0.65 -10.72 -2.50
N THR A 3 0.00 -9.65 -2.08
CA THR A 3 1.32 -9.21 -2.59
C THR A 3 2.21 -8.77 -1.43
N TYR A 4 3.44 -9.30 -1.40
CA TYR A 4 4.48 -8.83 -0.49
C TYR A 4 5.20 -7.63 -1.08
N VAL A 5 5.45 -6.60 -0.27
CA VAL A 5 6.03 -5.33 -0.71
C VAL A 5 7.17 -4.88 0.21
N ARG A 6 8.16 -4.20 -0.35
CA ARG A 6 9.33 -3.68 0.36
C ARG A 6 9.26 -2.17 0.50
N THR A 7 8.20 -1.69 1.14
CA THR A 7 8.04 -0.26 1.47
C THR A 7 7.65 -0.12 2.94
N SER A 8 7.68 1.11 3.45
CA SER A 8 7.04 1.41 4.72
C SER A 8 5.53 1.14 4.61
N LEU A 9 4.92 0.62 5.68
CA LEU A 9 3.46 0.44 5.73
C LEU A 9 2.73 1.77 5.47
N PHE A 10 3.29 2.88 5.94
CA PHE A 10 2.71 4.21 5.78
C PHE A 10 2.89 4.81 4.37
N ASP A 11 3.70 4.20 3.52
CA ASP A 11 3.82 4.57 2.10
C ASP A 11 2.92 3.70 1.20
N SER A 12 2.08 2.85 1.80
CA SER A 12 1.17 1.98 1.05
C SER A 12 0.08 2.76 0.30
N PRO A 13 -0.31 2.35 -0.92
CA PRO A 13 -1.47 2.90 -1.61
C PRO A 13 -2.81 2.34 -1.10
N ALA A 14 -2.81 1.38 -0.17
CA ALA A 14 -4.05 0.77 0.33
C ALA A 14 -4.94 1.79 1.05
N GLN A 15 -6.26 1.57 0.98
CA GLN A 15 -7.23 2.33 1.75
C GLN A 15 -7.01 2.19 3.26
N THR A 16 -6.74 0.96 3.71
CA THR A 16 -6.68 0.61 5.14
C THR A 16 -5.29 0.12 5.52
N LEU A 17 -4.76 0.62 6.64
CA LEU A 17 -3.51 0.17 7.25
C LEU A 17 -3.81 -0.57 8.56
N VAL A 18 -3.14 -1.71 8.77
CA VAL A 18 -3.30 -2.50 9.99
C VAL A 18 -2.30 -2.06 11.06
N ASN A 19 -2.83 -1.66 12.20
CA ASN A 19 -2.08 -1.34 13.40
C ASN A 19 -2.15 -2.48 14.40
N THR A 20 -1.01 -3.08 14.75
CA THR A 20 -0.94 -4.17 15.74
C THR A 20 -0.92 -3.60 17.15
N VAL A 21 -1.92 -3.97 17.98
CA VAL A 21 -2.17 -3.36 19.28
C VAL A 21 -2.30 -4.39 20.41
N ASN A 22 -2.40 -3.90 21.66
CA ASN A 22 -2.70 -4.68 22.85
C ASN A 22 -4.09 -4.31 23.40
N LEU A 23 -4.53 -4.93 24.50
CA LEU A 23 -5.85 -4.69 25.10
C LEU A 23 -5.84 -3.65 26.25
N VAL A 24 -4.68 -3.06 26.56
CA VAL A 24 -4.53 -2.12 27.68
C VAL A 24 -4.28 -0.67 27.23
N GLY A 25 -4.54 -0.36 25.97
CA GLY A 25 -4.50 1.01 25.47
C GLY A 25 -3.11 1.63 25.36
N VAL A 26 -2.04 0.83 25.24
CA VAL A 26 -0.65 1.32 25.18
C VAL A 26 -0.08 1.23 23.77
N MET A 27 0.31 2.37 23.21
CA MET A 27 1.04 2.49 21.95
C MET A 27 2.37 3.22 22.20
N GLY A 28 3.37 2.48 22.75
CA GLY A 28 4.62 3.08 23.23
C GLY A 28 5.86 2.74 22.41
N LYS A 29 5.80 1.78 21.48
CA LYS A 29 6.93 1.33 20.66
C LYS A 29 6.49 0.83 19.29
N GLY A 30 7.46 0.75 18.35
CA GLY A 30 7.27 0.19 17.01
C GLY A 30 6.18 0.90 16.23
N ILE A 31 5.52 0.14 15.36
CA ILE A 31 4.50 0.66 14.45
C ILE A 31 3.32 1.32 15.19
N ALA A 32 2.92 0.80 16.35
CA ALA A 32 1.83 1.36 17.13
C ALA A 32 2.14 2.79 17.63
N LEU A 33 3.39 3.07 18.01
CA LEU A 33 3.80 4.43 18.37
C LEU A 33 3.68 5.38 17.18
N GLU A 34 4.10 4.96 16.00
CA GLU A 34 3.98 5.77 14.77
C GLU A 34 2.51 6.01 14.41
N PHE A 35 1.63 5.01 14.53
CA PHE A 35 0.19 5.20 14.38
C PHE A 35 -0.39 6.21 15.39
N LYS A 36 0.03 6.15 16.65
CA LYS A 36 -0.39 7.12 17.67
C LYS A 36 0.01 8.55 17.30
N GLN A 37 1.21 8.73 16.76
CA GLN A 37 1.71 10.05 16.36
C GLN A 37 0.98 10.60 15.13
N ARG A 38 0.68 9.74 14.15
CA ARG A 38 0.00 10.12 12.91
C ARG A 38 -1.51 10.27 13.05
N TYR A 39 -2.13 9.48 13.95
CA TYR A 39 -3.58 9.38 14.16
C TYR A 39 -3.95 9.51 15.64
N PRO A 40 -3.73 10.68 16.28
CA PRO A 40 -3.97 10.88 17.70
C PRO A 40 -5.45 10.70 18.10
N ALA A 41 -6.40 11.06 17.23
CA ALA A 41 -7.82 10.83 17.47
C ALA A 41 -8.18 9.33 17.48
N MET A 42 -7.66 8.54 16.55
CA MET A 42 -7.77 7.08 16.53
C MET A 42 -7.22 6.48 17.83
N PHE A 43 -6.05 6.96 18.28
CA PHE A 43 -5.47 6.48 19.55
C PHE A 43 -6.38 6.75 20.75
N LYS A 44 -7.01 7.94 20.85
CA LYS A 44 -7.97 8.27 21.91
C LYS A 44 -9.17 7.33 21.90
N ALA A 45 -9.74 7.05 20.73
CA ALA A 45 -10.86 6.14 20.58
C ALA A 45 -10.50 4.70 20.97
N TYR A 46 -9.40 4.16 20.44
CA TYR A 46 -8.89 2.84 20.82
C TYR A 46 -8.63 2.73 22.33
N LYS A 47 -7.96 3.75 22.94
CA LYS A 47 -7.70 3.76 24.37
C LYS A 47 -9.00 3.72 25.18
N SER A 48 -10.01 4.49 24.79
CA SER A 48 -11.32 4.50 25.45
C SER A 48 -11.99 3.12 25.43
N LEU A 49 -11.90 2.37 24.30
CA LEU A 49 -12.40 0.98 24.23
C LEU A 49 -11.67 0.07 25.23
N CYS A 50 -10.35 0.19 25.33
CA CYS A 50 -9.55 -0.58 26.28
C CYS A 50 -9.91 -0.24 27.72
N ASP A 51 -10.05 1.05 28.06
CA ASP A 51 -10.37 1.52 29.42
C ASP A 51 -11.76 1.02 29.89
N ARG A 52 -12.71 0.81 28.95
CA ARG A 52 -14.03 0.23 29.21
C ARG A 52 -14.08 -1.30 29.16
N ASN A 53 -12.95 -1.97 28.89
CA ASN A 53 -12.87 -3.42 28.65
C ASN A 53 -13.79 -3.90 27.51
N GLU A 54 -13.99 -3.06 26.48
CA GLU A 54 -14.81 -3.37 25.31
C GLU A 54 -14.00 -3.90 24.14
N PHE A 55 -12.68 -4.01 24.27
CA PHE A 55 -11.74 -4.47 23.25
C PHE A 55 -11.04 -5.74 23.73
N GLU A 56 -11.07 -6.80 22.91
CA GLU A 56 -10.57 -8.14 23.24
C GLU A 56 -9.90 -8.80 22.03
N ILE A 57 -9.23 -9.94 22.25
CA ILE A 57 -8.64 -10.72 21.15
C ILE A 57 -9.76 -11.21 20.22
N GLY A 58 -9.50 -11.13 18.91
CA GLY A 58 -10.49 -11.45 17.90
C GLY A 58 -11.46 -10.31 17.58
N LYS A 59 -11.47 -9.22 18.33
CA LYS A 59 -12.29 -8.04 18.04
C LYS A 59 -11.48 -6.98 17.32
N LEU A 60 -11.97 -6.51 16.18
CA LEU A 60 -11.29 -5.51 15.36
C LEU A 60 -11.94 -4.14 15.53
N HIS A 61 -11.11 -3.10 15.57
CA HIS A 61 -11.59 -1.71 15.65
C HIS A 61 -11.12 -0.93 14.43
N LEU A 62 -12.07 -0.54 13.57
CA LEU A 62 -11.83 0.26 12.38
C LEU A 62 -12.04 1.74 12.67
N TRP A 63 -11.01 2.54 12.42
CA TRP A 63 -11.04 3.99 12.42
C TRP A 63 -10.97 4.52 10.99
N ARG A 64 -11.95 5.31 10.56
CA ARG A 64 -11.98 5.92 9.24
C ARG A 64 -11.38 7.33 9.30
N SER A 65 -10.43 7.62 8.42
CA SER A 65 -9.86 8.96 8.25
C SER A 65 -9.76 9.32 6.76
N GLN A 66 -9.41 10.57 6.46
CA GLN A 66 -9.34 11.04 5.07
C GLN A 66 -8.15 10.45 4.29
N ALA A 67 -7.00 10.22 4.95
CA ALA A 67 -5.81 9.69 4.30
C ALA A 67 -5.87 8.17 4.18
N HIS A 68 -5.79 7.47 5.32
CA HIS A 68 -5.90 6.02 5.40
C HIS A 68 -6.83 5.64 6.56
N TRP A 69 -7.65 4.64 6.34
CA TRP A 69 -8.35 4.00 7.45
C TRP A 69 -7.35 3.20 8.28
N VAL A 70 -7.58 3.08 9.58
CA VAL A 70 -6.72 2.32 10.49
C VAL A 70 -7.50 1.18 11.11
N LEU A 71 -7.07 -0.06 10.86
CA LEU A 71 -7.62 -1.23 11.50
C LEU A 71 -6.76 -1.63 12.69
N ASN A 72 -7.20 -1.33 13.91
CA ASN A 72 -6.55 -1.80 15.14
C ASN A 72 -6.82 -3.30 15.31
N PHE A 73 -5.75 -4.08 15.23
CA PHE A 73 -5.74 -5.54 15.27
C PHE A 73 -5.05 -6.00 16.57
N PRO A 74 -5.77 -6.57 17.54
CA PRO A 74 -5.20 -6.97 18.81
C PRO A 74 -4.35 -8.23 18.66
N THR A 75 -3.05 -8.09 18.88
CA THR A 75 -2.07 -9.18 18.83
C THR A 75 -1.55 -9.59 20.19
N LYS A 76 -1.89 -8.82 21.24
CA LYS A 76 -1.41 -9.00 22.61
C LYS A 76 -2.50 -8.67 23.62
N THR A 77 -2.48 -9.35 24.76
CA THR A 77 -3.32 -8.93 25.90
C THR A 77 -2.72 -7.72 26.62
N THR A 78 -1.40 -7.69 26.81
CA THR A 78 -0.68 -6.55 27.40
C THR A 78 0.61 -6.28 26.61
N TRP A 79 1.15 -5.07 26.73
CA TRP A 79 2.41 -4.72 26.07
C TRP A 79 3.63 -5.52 26.60
N LYS A 80 3.53 -6.11 27.81
CA LYS A 80 4.59 -6.91 28.46
C LYS A 80 4.62 -8.36 28.00
N LYS A 81 3.46 -8.93 27.60
CA LYS A 81 3.35 -10.34 27.21
C LYS A 81 3.64 -10.51 25.70
N PRO A 82 4.18 -11.66 25.27
CA PRO A 82 4.33 -11.97 23.86
C PRO A 82 2.96 -12.14 23.20
N SER A 83 2.93 -12.06 21.88
CA SER A 83 1.81 -12.46 21.04
C SER A 83 1.67 -13.99 21.05
N LYS A 84 0.49 -14.48 20.66
CA LYS A 84 0.24 -15.92 20.42
C LYS A 84 -0.31 -16.11 19.02
N ILE A 85 0.02 -17.23 18.42
CA ILE A 85 -0.48 -17.60 17.07
C ILE A 85 -2.01 -17.58 17.06
N SER A 86 -2.67 -18.12 18.09
CA SER A 86 -4.14 -18.11 18.19
C SER A 86 -4.74 -16.69 18.14
N TYR A 87 -4.06 -15.68 18.69
CA TYR A 87 -4.55 -14.30 18.65
C TYR A 87 -4.54 -13.74 17.22
N ILE A 88 -3.50 -14.14 16.44
CA ILE A 88 -3.40 -13.76 15.04
C ILE A 88 -4.50 -14.44 14.23
N GLU A 89 -4.68 -15.74 14.45
CA GLU A 89 -5.67 -16.53 13.74
C GLU A 89 -7.10 -16.05 14.03
N ASP A 90 -7.45 -15.80 15.29
CA ASP A 90 -8.76 -15.29 15.68
C ASP A 90 -9.07 -13.95 15.00
N GLY A 91 -8.12 -13.01 15.00
CA GLY A 91 -8.30 -11.73 14.32
C GLY A 91 -8.42 -11.87 12.79
N LEU A 92 -7.64 -12.77 12.18
CA LEU A 92 -7.72 -13.00 10.73
C LEU A 92 -9.04 -13.66 10.31
N LYS A 93 -9.60 -14.57 11.13
CA LYS A 93 -10.94 -15.14 10.90
C LYS A 93 -12.01 -14.06 10.85
N VAL A 94 -12.02 -13.19 11.88
CA VAL A 94 -12.97 -12.07 11.94
C VAL A 94 -12.79 -11.15 10.75
N PHE A 95 -11.56 -10.77 10.43
CA PHE A 95 -11.27 -9.90 9.29
C PHE A 95 -11.77 -10.49 7.97
N ALA A 96 -11.44 -11.75 7.70
CA ALA A 96 -11.84 -12.42 6.45
C ALA A 96 -13.37 -12.55 6.31
N ALA A 97 -14.09 -12.66 7.42
CA ALA A 97 -15.55 -12.73 7.42
C ALA A 97 -16.23 -11.36 7.25
N SER A 98 -15.58 -10.25 7.69
CA SER A 98 -16.26 -8.96 7.86
C SER A 98 -15.69 -7.80 7.04
N TYR A 99 -14.58 -7.97 6.29
CA TYR A 99 -13.94 -6.86 5.58
C TYR A 99 -14.86 -6.14 4.57
N ARG A 100 -15.81 -6.87 3.96
CA ARG A 100 -16.79 -6.29 3.02
C ARG A 100 -17.79 -5.40 3.77
N ASP A 101 -18.30 -5.86 4.90
CA ASP A 101 -19.25 -5.10 5.73
C ASP A 101 -18.58 -3.86 6.34
N MET A 102 -17.27 -3.95 6.60
CA MET A 102 -16.47 -2.79 6.98
C MET A 102 -16.27 -1.77 5.86
N GLY A 103 -16.54 -2.13 4.60
CA GLY A 103 -16.29 -1.28 3.42
C GLY A 103 -14.81 -1.18 3.04
N ILE A 104 -14.00 -2.18 3.43
CA ILE A 104 -12.56 -2.20 3.12
C ILE A 104 -12.36 -2.66 1.68
N THR A 105 -11.75 -1.81 0.85
CA THR A 105 -11.51 -2.04 -0.58
C THR A 105 -10.05 -2.42 -0.90
N SER A 106 -9.12 -2.10 -0.02
CA SER A 106 -7.72 -2.55 -0.07
C SER A 106 -7.08 -2.41 1.30
N ILE A 107 -6.11 -3.28 1.62
CA ILE A 107 -5.54 -3.31 2.98
C ILE A 107 -4.06 -3.65 2.99
N SER A 108 -3.32 -3.06 3.93
CA SER A 108 -1.90 -3.33 4.18
C SER A 108 -1.65 -3.83 5.58
N PHE A 109 -0.92 -4.93 5.66
CA PHE A 109 -0.53 -5.58 6.91
C PHE A 109 0.97 -5.48 7.18
N PRO A 110 1.37 -5.23 8.43
CA PRO A 110 2.72 -5.60 8.89
C PRO A 110 2.78 -7.11 9.17
N PRO A 111 3.97 -7.71 9.40
CA PRO A 111 4.11 -9.07 9.94
C PRO A 111 3.45 -9.15 11.33
N LEU A 112 2.24 -9.75 11.40
CA LEU A 112 1.43 -9.74 12.60
C LEU A 112 2.13 -10.43 13.77
N GLY A 113 2.31 -9.72 14.88
CA GLY A 113 2.95 -10.26 16.08
C GLY A 113 4.45 -10.55 16.01
N CYS A 114 5.12 -10.33 14.86
CA CYS A 114 6.54 -10.71 14.66
C CYS A 114 7.57 -9.68 15.16
N GLY A 115 7.18 -8.44 15.36
CA GLY A 115 8.09 -7.43 15.96
C GLY A 115 8.14 -7.55 17.47
N ASN A 116 7.62 -6.56 18.19
CA ASN A 116 7.54 -6.58 19.66
C ASN A 116 6.64 -7.72 20.24
N GLY A 117 6.05 -8.54 19.37
CA GLY A 117 5.23 -9.71 19.73
C GLY A 117 6.01 -11.00 19.88
N ASN A 118 7.25 -11.06 19.37
CA ASN A 118 8.19 -12.19 19.43
C ASN A 118 7.70 -13.48 18.72
N LEU A 119 6.74 -13.39 17.79
CA LEU A 119 6.40 -14.53 16.94
C LEU A 119 7.40 -14.64 15.79
N ASP A 120 7.68 -15.89 15.36
CA ASP A 120 8.48 -16.14 14.18
C ASP A 120 7.64 -15.89 12.90
N TRP A 121 8.22 -15.14 11.98
CA TRP A 121 7.59 -14.88 10.69
C TRP A 121 7.34 -16.16 9.87
N ALA A 122 8.24 -17.14 9.99
CA ALA A 122 8.07 -18.43 9.33
C ALA A 122 6.80 -19.19 9.79
N GLU A 123 6.35 -18.98 11.03
CA GLU A 123 5.12 -19.56 11.57
C GLU A 123 3.88 -18.71 11.23
N VAL A 124 4.01 -17.39 11.26
CA VAL A 124 2.88 -16.46 11.04
C VAL A 124 2.51 -16.34 9.56
N ARG A 125 3.52 -16.34 8.68
CA ARG A 125 3.33 -16.17 7.23
C ARG A 125 2.30 -17.13 6.62
N PRO A 126 2.41 -18.46 6.80
CA PRO A 126 1.44 -19.39 6.20
C PRO A 126 0.01 -19.19 6.71
N ILE A 127 -0.15 -18.74 7.97
CA ILE A 127 -1.47 -18.43 8.52
C ILE A 127 -2.04 -17.18 7.85
N MET A 128 -1.25 -16.12 7.70
CA MET A 128 -1.68 -14.93 6.97
C MET A 128 -2.05 -15.26 5.52
N GLU A 129 -1.23 -16.06 4.82
CA GLU A 129 -1.51 -16.51 3.44
C GLU A 129 -2.83 -17.29 3.35
N GLN A 130 -3.08 -18.20 4.30
CA GLN A 130 -4.30 -19.02 4.34
C GLN A 130 -5.59 -18.19 4.34
N TYR A 131 -5.62 -17.08 5.08
CA TYR A 131 -6.80 -16.22 5.18
C TYR A 131 -6.82 -15.13 4.12
N LEU A 132 -5.69 -14.50 3.86
CA LEU A 132 -5.61 -13.27 3.06
C LEU A 132 -5.59 -13.54 1.54
N SER A 133 -5.07 -14.69 1.09
CA SER A 133 -5.04 -15.03 -0.35
C SER A 133 -6.44 -15.25 -0.95
N LYS A 134 -7.43 -15.53 -0.11
CA LYS A 134 -8.83 -15.78 -0.52
C LYS A 134 -9.65 -14.51 -0.69
N LEU A 135 -9.10 -13.36 -0.30
CA LEU A 135 -9.83 -12.10 -0.35
C LEU A 135 -9.85 -11.53 -1.77
N GLU A 136 -10.97 -10.94 -2.15
CA GLU A 136 -11.20 -10.37 -3.48
C GLU A 136 -10.67 -8.93 -3.62
N ILE A 137 -10.03 -8.41 -2.59
CA ILE A 137 -9.44 -7.08 -2.55
C ILE A 137 -7.91 -7.15 -2.64
N PRO A 138 -7.22 -6.08 -3.08
CA PRO A 138 -5.77 -5.97 -2.95
C PRO A 138 -5.34 -6.04 -1.49
N VAL A 139 -4.43 -6.97 -1.18
CA VAL A 139 -3.81 -7.14 0.14
C VAL A 139 -2.31 -7.03 -0.01
N TYR A 140 -1.71 -6.12 0.73
CA TYR A 140 -0.26 -5.93 0.75
C TYR A 140 0.31 -6.33 2.11
N VAL A 141 1.40 -7.09 2.12
CA VAL A 141 2.13 -7.46 3.33
C VAL A 141 3.54 -6.87 3.27
N HIS A 142 3.85 -6.01 4.22
CA HIS A 142 5.14 -5.34 4.34
C HIS A 142 6.07 -6.22 5.19
N ASP A 143 6.65 -7.27 4.59
CA ASP A 143 7.39 -8.32 5.29
C ASP A 143 8.79 -7.89 5.79
N ARG A 144 9.27 -6.72 5.38
CA ARG A 144 10.50 -6.12 5.86
C ARG A 144 10.24 -4.70 6.35
N GLN A 145 10.69 -4.39 7.56
CA GLN A 145 10.71 -3.01 8.04
C GLN A 145 11.78 -2.24 7.24
N VAL A 146 11.31 -1.33 6.41
CA VAL A 146 12.19 -0.30 5.85
C VAL A 146 12.29 0.77 6.90
N THR A 147 13.41 0.82 7.60
CA THR A 147 13.74 1.98 8.45
C THR A 147 13.85 3.17 7.52
N LYS A 148 12.95 4.14 7.62
CA LYS A 148 13.11 5.42 6.93
C LYS A 148 14.45 5.99 7.41
N GLY A 149 15.40 6.16 6.47
CA GLY A 149 16.60 6.93 6.72
C GLY A 149 16.19 8.34 7.19
N PHE A 150 17.07 8.99 7.94
CA PHE A 150 16.94 10.38 8.35
C PHE A 150 16.45 11.24 7.19
N ILE A 151 15.21 11.77 7.30
CA ILE A 151 14.69 12.76 6.38
C ILE A 151 15.15 14.11 6.94
N PRO A 152 16.04 14.84 6.23
CA PRO A 152 16.45 16.18 6.68
C PRO A 152 15.22 17.07 6.84
N GLU A 153 15.11 17.79 7.96
CA GLU A 153 14.00 18.67 8.30
C GLU A 153 13.73 19.80 7.27
N HIS A 154 14.65 20.01 6.32
CA HIS A 154 14.61 21.08 5.33
C HIS A 154 14.43 20.62 3.88
N LYS A 155 14.05 19.36 3.64
CA LYS A 155 13.57 19.03 2.31
C LYS A 155 12.14 19.55 2.21
N GLU A 156 11.98 20.70 1.52
CA GLU A 156 10.67 21.13 1.03
C GLU A 156 10.04 19.94 0.32
N VAL A 157 9.00 19.39 0.91
CA VAL A 157 8.16 18.40 0.25
C VAL A 157 7.38 19.21 -0.76
N SER A 158 7.88 19.28 -2.00
CA SER A 158 7.06 19.76 -3.10
C SER A 158 5.83 18.88 -3.13
N PHE A 159 4.66 19.46 -2.88
CA PHE A 159 3.38 18.77 -3.02
C PHE A 159 3.20 18.44 -4.49
N GLU A 160 3.59 17.24 -4.86
CA GLU A 160 3.43 16.74 -6.22
C GLU A 160 1.93 16.54 -6.45
N ARG A 161 1.37 17.32 -7.34
CA ARG A 161 -0.04 17.20 -7.73
C ARG A 161 -0.29 15.83 -8.32
N ILE A 162 -1.09 15.02 -7.64
CA ILE A 162 -1.60 13.76 -8.21
C ILE A 162 -2.67 14.13 -9.24
N PRO A 163 -2.62 13.61 -10.49
CA PRO A 163 -3.61 13.90 -11.50
C PRO A 163 -5.00 13.41 -11.07
N VAL A 164 -6.01 14.20 -11.37
CA VAL A 164 -7.41 13.89 -11.02
C VAL A 164 -8.19 13.33 -12.20
N SER A 165 -7.68 13.49 -13.43
CA SER A 165 -8.27 12.98 -14.66
C SER A 165 -7.26 12.20 -15.49
N PHE A 166 -7.76 11.41 -16.44
CA PHE A 166 -6.92 10.71 -17.40
C PHE A 166 -6.18 11.70 -18.32
N GLU A 167 -6.80 12.82 -18.68
CA GLU A 167 -6.17 13.89 -19.48
C GLU A 167 -4.98 14.51 -18.74
N ASP A 168 -5.11 14.81 -17.44
CA ASP A 168 -3.99 15.29 -16.63
C ASP A 168 -2.84 14.26 -16.63
N PHE A 169 -3.16 12.97 -16.48
CA PHE A 169 -2.17 11.89 -16.50
C PHE A 169 -1.44 11.80 -17.85
N LEU A 170 -2.16 11.92 -18.97
CA LEU A 170 -1.57 11.95 -20.29
C LEU A 170 -0.66 13.17 -20.48
N GLN A 171 -1.08 14.33 -19.97
CA GLN A 171 -0.27 15.54 -20.02
C GLN A 171 1.03 15.38 -19.22
N ASP A 172 0.96 14.82 -18.02
CA ASP A 172 2.13 14.55 -17.19
C ASP A 172 3.12 13.60 -17.89
N ILE A 173 2.62 12.55 -18.56
CA ILE A 173 3.49 11.66 -19.37
C ILE A 173 4.19 12.43 -20.48
N ARG A 174 3.48 13.29 -21.21
CA ARG A 174 4.06 14.11 -22.29
C ARG A 174 5.14 15.05 -21.74
N GLU A 175 4.89 15.70 -20.61
CA GLU A 175 5.85 16.58 -19.95
C GLU A 175 7.12 15.83 -19.54
N GLN A 176 6.98 14.64 -18.96
CA GLN A 176 8.13 13.80 -18.62
C GLN A 176 8.90 13.33 -19.86
N MET A 177 8.19 12.95 -20.92
CA MET A 177 8.84 12.60 -22.19
C MET A 177 9.64 13.79 -22.77
N HIS A 178 9.11 14.99 -22.68
CA HIS A 178 9.83 16.21 -23.09
C HIS A 178 11.03 16.51 -22.19
N ALA A 179 10.86 16.44 -20.86
CA ALA A 179 11.91 16.70 -19.87
C ALA A 179 13.11 15.74 -20.02
N HIS A 180 12.85 14.49 -20.38
CA HIS A 180 13.88 13.48 -20.64
C HIS A 180 14.38 13.44 -22.11
N SER A 181 13.98 14.42 -22.92
CA SER A 181 14.29 14.44 -24.37
C SER A 181 13.95 13.12 -25.08
N GLY A 182 12.88 12.47 -24.63
CA GLY A 182 12.40 11.19 -25.15
C GLY A 182 13.32 9.99 -24.87
N THR A 183 14.28 10.09 -23.94
CA THR A 183 15.23 8.98 -23.67
C THR A 183 15.00 8.44 -22.25
N PHE A 184 14.80 7.13 -22.14
CA PHE A 184 14.49 6.43 -20.89
C PHE A 184 15.36 5.18 -20.72
N ALA A 185 15.38 4.62 -19.51
CA ALA A 185 16.03 3.36 -19.19
C ALA A 185 15.06 2.38 -18.54
N THR A 186 15.04 1.12 -19.00
CA THR A 186 14.19 0.08 -18.37
C THR A 186 14.52 -0.10 -16.88
N LEU A 187 13.53 -0.37 -16.05
CA LEU A 187 13.71 -0.58 -14.61
C LEU A 187 14.63 -1.76 -14.29
N LYS A 188 14.56 -2.83 -15.10
CA LYS A 188 15.43 -4.01 -14.99
C LYS A 188 16.46 -3.97 -16.11
N GLY A 189 17.76 -3.96 -15.74
CA GLY A 189 18.85 -4.01 -16.73
C GLY A 189 19.26 -2.68 -17.32
N ARG A 190 18.56 -1.58 -17.01
CA ARG A 190 18.88 -0.20 -17.45
C ARG A 190 19.18 -0.04 -18.95
N THR A 191 18.46 -0.79 -19.78
CA THR A 191 18.58 -0.66 -21.24
C THR A 191 17.96 0.65 -21.67
N LEU A 192 18.74 1.48 -22.38
CA LEU A 192 18.26 2.75 -22.92
C LEU A 192 17.34 2.53 -24.13
N PHE A 193 16.31 3.36 -24.24
CA PHE A 193 15.38 3.39 -25.37
C PHE A 193 14.86 4.80 -25.62
N GLY A 194 14.48 5.08 -26.87
CA GLY A 194 13.78 6.30 -27.24
C GLY A 194 12.27 6.12 -27.12
N ALA A 195 11.56 7.18 -26.76
CA ALA A 195 10.11 7.22 -26.73
C ALA A 195 9.61 8.53 -27.36
N LYS A 196 8.64 8.42 -28.27
CA LYS A 196 8.01 9.56 -28.95
C LYS A 196 6.49 9.41 -28.89
N TRP A 197 5.80 10.51 -28.63
CA TRP A 197 4.34 10.52 -28.69
C TRP A 197 3.88 10.31 -30.15
N HIS A 198 2.88 9.48 -30.33
CA HIS A 198 2.28 9.20 -31.66
C HIS A 198 0.90 9.88 -31.77
N ASP A 199 0.50 10.21 -33.00
CA ASP A 199 -0.75 10.97 -33.27
C ASP A 199 -2.01 10.22 -32.86
N ASP A 200 -1.96 8.88 -32.79
CA ASP A 200 -3.09 8.04 -32.29
C ASP A 200 -3.26 8.05 -30.77
N GLY A 201 -2.42 8.80 -30.06
CA GLY A 201 -2.41 8.85 -28.59
C GLY A 201 -1.56 7.77 -27.92
N GLY A 202 -0.84 6.95 -28.70
CA GLY A 202 0.13 5.96 -28.19
C GLY A 202 1.55 6.50 -28.10
N ILE A 203 2.49 5.62 -27.75
CA ILE A 203 3.93 5.96 -27.66
C ILE A 203 4.73 5.02 -28.58
N LEU A 204 5.48 5.62 -29.51
CA LEU A 204 6.46 4.90 -30.30
C LEU A 204 7.73 4.69 -29.51
N ILE A 205 8.23 3.47 -29.49
CA ILE A 205 9.45 3.07 -28.79
C ILE A 205 10.53 2.74 -29.83
N GLU A 206 11.66 3.40 -29.69
CA GLU A 206 12.88 3.16 -30.46
C GLU A 206 13.90 2.47 -29.55
N SER A 207 14.14 1.19 -29.78
CA SER A 207 15.16 0.43 -29.06
C SER A 207 16.16 -0.20 -30.03
N PRO A 208 17.39 -0.53 -29.60
CA PRO A 208 18.40 -1.10 -30.50
C PRO A 208 17.85 -2.31 -31.27
N GLY A 209 17.80 -2.19 -32.61
CA GLY A 209 17.37 -3.23 -33.54
C GLY A 209 15.86 -3.47 -33.64
N ARG A 210 15.00 -2.67 -32.98
CA ARG A 210 13.54 -2.84 -33.07
C ARG A 210 12.77 -1.57 -32.70
N ALA A 211 11.78 -1.25 -33.51
CA ALA A 211 10.70 -0.32 -33.11
C ALA A 211 9.51 -1.13 -32.55
N SER A 212 8.82 -0.57 -31.60
CA SER A 212 7.56 -1.11 -31.02
C SER A 212 6.65 0.04 -30.63
N GLN A 213 5.38 -0.23 -30.42
CA GLN A 213 4.40 0.78 -30.02
C GLN A 213 3.71 0.36 -28.73
N ILE A 214 3.49 1.34 -27.87
CA ILE A 214 2.57 1.25 -26.74
C ILE A 214 1.26 1.87 -27.19
N HIS A 215 0.21 1.04 -27.33
CA HIS A 215 -1.09 1.52 -27.78
C HIS A 215 -1.80 2.32 -26.67
N PRO A 216 -2.71 3.26 -27.01
CA PRO A 216 -3.42 4.12 -26.05
C PRO A 216 -4.13 3.32 -24.96
N GLU A 217 -4.73 2.20 -25.30
CA GLU A 217 -5.45 1.30 -24.37
C GLU A 217 -4.59 0.80 -23.21
N TYR A 218 -3.27 0.65 -23.43
CA TYR A 218 -2.35 0.24 -22.37
C TYR A 218 -2.03 1.39 -21.41
N ILE A 219 -2.07 2.62 -21.89
CA ILE A 219 -1.88 3.81 -21.05
C ILE A 219 -3.14 4.02 -20.19
N GLU A 220 -4.34 3.84 -20.76
CA GLU A 220 -5.62 3.90 -20.07
C GLU A 220 -5.74 2.80 -19.01
N TRP A 221 -5.33 1.57 -19.36
CA TRP A 221 -5.26 0.47 -18.40
C TRP A 221 -4.31 0.82 -17.24
N ALA A 222 -3.12 1.35 -17.52
CA ALA A 222 -2.15 1.70 -16.50
C ALA A 222 -2.68 2.78 -15.54
N TRP A 223 -3.40 3.78 -16.06
CA TRP A 223 -4.11 4.78 -15.25
C TRP A 223 -5.10 4.12 -14.29
N SER A 224 -6.01 3.30 -14.79
CA SER A 224 -7.02 2.60 -13.99
C SER A 224 -6.39 1.68 -12.95
N ALA A 225 -5.32 0.97 -13.33
CA ALA A 225 -4.61 0.06 -12.45
C ALA A 225 -3.87 0.78 -11.33
N LEU A 226 -3.21 1.91 -11.61
CA LEU A 226 -2.52 2.74 -10.62
C LEU A 226 -3.49 3.36 -9.59
N GLN A 227 -4.72 3.69 -10.00
CA GLN A 227 -5.77 4.13 -9.07
C GLN A 227 -6.20 3.02 -8.10
N SER A 228 -6.10 1.76 -8.54
CA SER A 228 -6.53 0.60 -7.75
C SER A 228 -5.47 0.08 -6.78
N GLY A 229 -4.20 0.50 -6.91
CA GLY A 229 -3.13 0.09 -6.00
C GLY A 229 -1.77 -0.13 -6.65
N ILE A 230 -1.05 -1.17 -6.21
CA ILE A 230 0.26 -1.52 -6.79
C ILE A 230 0.05 -2.30 -8.08
N VAL A 231 0.62 -1.80 -9.16
CA VAL A 231 0.57 -2.41 -10.49
C VAL A 231 1.86 -3.16 -10.77
N SER A 232 1.74 -4.38 -11.23
CA SER A 232 2.86 -5.23 -11.62
C SER A 232 2.78 -5.67 -13.08
N ALA A 233 3.93 -5.96 -13.66
CA ALA A 233 4.03 -6.27 -15.07
C ALA A 233 3.29 -7.57 -15.51
N ASP A 234 2.97 -8.47 -14.58
CA ASP A 234 2.18 -9.67 -14.86
C ASP A 234 0.66 -9.39 -14.94
N GLN A 235 0.22 -8.24 -14.47
CA GLN A 235 -1.18 -7.78 -14.60
C GLN A 235 -1.46 -7.10 -15.96
N PHE A 236 -0.42 -6.86 -16.75
CA PHE A 236 -0.53 -6.15 -18.03
C PHE A 236 -1.38 -6.96 -19.04
N PRO A 237 -2.38 -6.37 -19.68
CA PRO A 237 -3.25 -7.08 -20.63
C PRO A 237 -2.49 -7.50 -21.88
N GLY A 238 -2.78 -8.71 -22.39
CA GLY A 238 -2.28 -9.24 -23.66
C GLY A 238 -0.93 -9.96 -23.58
N ASP A 239 -0.77 -10.97 -24.44
CA ASP A 239 0.39 -11.90 -24.47
C ASP A 239 1.59 -11.34 -25.25
N ASP A 240 1.37 -10.54 -26.30
CA ASP A 240 2.40 -10.07 -27.24
C ASP A 240 3.27 -8.92 -26.70
N SER A 241 2.99 -8.44 -25.51
CA SER A 241 3.46 -7.15 -25.03
C SER A 241 4.61 -7.20 -24.01
N ARG A 242 5.36 -8.32 -23.89
CA ARG A 242 6.45 -8.46 -22.90
C ARG A 242 7.44 -7.29 -22.88
N LYS A 243 7.71 -6.70 -24.06
CA LYS A 243 8.61 -5.53 -24.15
C LYS A 243 7.87 -4.22 -23.93
N ALA A 244 6.67 -4.05 -24.48
CA ALA A 244 5.87 -2.83 -24.33
C ALA A 244 5.64 -2.48 -22.87
N LYS A 245 5.30 -3.47 -22.02
CA LYS A 245 5.12 -3.27 -20.58
C LYS A 245 6.38 -2.77 -19.86
N SER A 246 7.57 -3.26 -20.23
CA SER A 246 8.83 -2.81 -19.61
C SER A 246 9.14 -1.36 -19.94
N TYR A 247 8.80 -0.92 -21.16
CA TYR A 247 8.97 0.46 -21.58
C TYR A 247 7.94 1.38 -20.93
N LEU A 248 6.67 0.98 -20.93
CA LEU A 248 5.62 1.76 -20.26
C LEU A 248 5.93 1.94 -18.76
N PHE A 249 6.31 0.87 -18.07
CA PHE A 249 6.68 0.93 -16.66
C PHE A 249 7.87 1.86 -16.40
N ALA A 250 8.84 1.89 -17.29
CA ALA A 250 9.98 2.80 -17.18
C ALA A 250 9.58 4.26 -17.35
N ILE A 251 8.71 4.57 -18.31
CA ILE A 251 8.18 5.93 -18.52
C ILE A 251 7.35 6.38 -17.31
N LEU A 252 6.43 5.52 -16.84
CA LEU A 252 5.57 5.84 -15.72
C LEU A 252 6.34 6.02 -14.38
N ALA A 253 7.49 5.35 -14.24
CA ALA A 253 8.32 5.48 -13.05
C ALA A 253 9.00 6.86 -12.92
N GLU A 254 9.07 7.62 -14.01
CA GLU A 254 9.60 9.00 -14.00
C GLU A 254 8.54 10.04 -13.60
N LEU A 255 7.26 9.65 -13.53
CA LEU A 255 6.21 10.54 -13.04
C LEU A 255 6.46 10.87 -11.55
N PRO A 256 6.38 12.16 -11.16
CA PRO A 256 6.82 12.60 -9.84
C PRO A 256 6.05 11.96 -8.68
N TYR A 257 4.78 11.62 -8.86
CA TYR A 257 3.91 10.97 -7.88
C TYR A 257 3.91 9.44 -7.93
N VAL A 258 4.57 8.81 -8.93
CA VAL A 258 4.71 7.36 -9.03
C VAL A 258 5.95 6.89 -8.28
N ARG A 259 5.83 5.79 -7.58
CA ARG A 259 6.92 5.14 -6.84
C ARG A 259 7.11 3.72 -7.33
N VAL A 260 8.36 3.31 -7.35
CA VAL A 260 8.75 1.93 -7.68
C VAL A 260 8.97 1.17 -6.37
N THR A 261 8.42 -0.03 -6.28
CA THR A 261 8.66 -0.96 -5.17
C THR A 261 9.03 -2.33 -5.67
N GLU A 262 9.78 -3.06 -4.87
CA GLU A 262 10.00 -4.48 -5.10
C GLU A 262 8.81 -5.26 -4.57
N ILE A 263 8.25 -6.15 -5.40
CA ILE A 263 7.10 -6.99 -5.06
C ILE A 263 7.43 -8.46 -5.21
N ARG A 264 6.70 -9.28 -4.45
CA ARG A 264 6.68 -10.74 -4.55
C ARG A 264 5.26 -11.23 -4.32
N LYS A 265 4.90 -12.34 -4.97
CA LYS A 265 3.64 -13.04 -4.73
C LYS A 265 3.90 -14.37 -4.04
N PRO A 266 2.95 -14.91 -3.27
CA PRO A 266 3.13 -16.19 -2.58
C PRO A 266 3.56 -17.33 -3.51
N GLU A 267 3.01 -17.36 -4.73
CA GLU A 267 3.27 -18.35 -5.75
C GLU A 267 4.61 -18.19 -6.50
N TRP A 268 5.31 -17.05 -6.31
CA TRP A 268 6.60 -16.83 -6.97
C TRP A 268 7.75 -17.45 -6.17
N SER A 269 8.77 -17.95 -6.86
CA SER A 269 10.01 -18.36 -6.19
C SER A 269 10.66 -17.14 -5.51
N GLU A 270 11.24 -17.34 -4.33
CA GLU A 270 11.84 -16.27 -3.53
C GLU A 270 12.95 -15.48 -4.26
N ASN A 271 13.51 -16.06 -5.31
CA ASN A 271 14.64 -15.49 -6.06
C ASN A 271 14.24 -14.61 -7.26
N THR A 272 12.95 -14.34 -7.49
CA THR A 272 12.50 -13.55 -8.64
C THR A 272 11.64 -12.36 -8.21
N PRO A 273 12.24 -11.34 -7.54
CA PRO A 273 11.51 -10.11 -7.26
C PRO A 273 11.17 -9.39 -8.57
N ALA A 274 9.98 -8.83 -8.62
CA ALA A 274 9.53 -7.95 -9.70
C ALA A 274 9.38 -6.52 -9.20
N HIS A 275 9.33 -5.57 -10.13
CA HIS A 275 9.00 -4.19 -9.80
C HIS A 275 7.49 -3.97 -9.91
N GLY A 276 6.93 -3.30 -8.93
CA GLY A 276 5.58 -2.75 -8.94
C GLY A 276 5.62 -1.23 -8.94
N LEU A 277 4.65 -0.60 -9.57
CA LEU A 277 4.42 0.84 -9.56
C LEU A 277 3.20 1.16 -8.72
N TYR A 278 3.22 2.26 -7.98
CA TYR A 278 2.05 2.76 -7.26
C TYR A 278 2.09 4.28 -7.12
N ILE A 279 0.91 4.88 -6.98
CA ILE A 279 0.79 6.30 -6.62
C ILE A 279 0.87 6.40 -5.10
N LYS A 280 1.85 7.19 -4.61
CA LYS A 280 1.97 7.47 -3.19
C LYS A 280 0.81 8.36 -2.75
N ARG A 281 -0.02 7.87 -1.83
CA ARG A 281 -1.01 8.72 -1.15
C ARG A 281 -0.27 9.58 -0.13
N GLU A 282 -0.53 10.88 -0.14
CA GLU A 282 0.01 11.75 0.89
C GLU A 282 -0.69 11.46 2.22
N ASP A 283 0.10 11.26 3.26
CA ASP A 283 -0.34 11.47 4.64
C ASP A 283 -0.55 12.98 4.84
N ARG A 284 -1.62 13.54 4.30
CA ARG A 284 -2.09 14.84 4.79
C ARG A 284 -2.29 14.61 6.28
N ASN A 285 -1.63 15.41 7.12
CA ASN A 285 -1.81 15.40 8.57
C ASN A 285 -3.32 15.33 8.86
N ALA A 286 -3.81 14.10 9.04
CA ALA A 286 -5.24 13.80 9.06
C ALA A 286 -5.97 14.48 10.22
N ASP A 287 -5.21 15.07 11.16
CA ASP A 287 -5.73 15.65 12.39
C ASP A 287 -5.53 17.16 12.53
N MET A 288 -4.80 17.84 11.61
CA MET A 288 -4.63 19.29 11.70
C MET A 288 -5.87 20.12 11.33
N ASN A 289 -6.89 19.50 10.75
CA ASN A 289 -8.17 20.14 10.40
C ASN A 289 -9.40 19.41 10.99
N SER A 290 -9.28 18.75 12.13
CA SER A 290 -10.45 18.40 12.93
C SER A 290 -10.98 19.65 13.64
N VAL A 291 -11.51 20.60 12.85
CA VAL A 291 -12.62 21.42 13.33
C VAL A 291 -13.67 20.42 13.79
N ASP A 292 -14.08 20.49 15.05
CA ASP A 292 -15.12 19.70 15.72
C ASP A 292 -16.12 19.05 14.75
N VAL A 293 -15.76 17.87 14.22
CA VAL A 293 -16.76 16.99 13.64
C VAL A 293 -17.47 16.37 14.84
N PRO A 294 -18.78 16.57 14.98
CA PRO A 294 -19.55 15.97 16.07
C PRO A 294 -19.25 14.49 16.11
N HIS A 295 -19.15 13.93 17.30
CA HIS A 295 -18.96 12.51 17.55
C HIS A 295 -20.01 11.71 16.78
N ASP A 296 -19.70 11.34 15.52
CA ASP A 296 -20.56 10.48 14.73
C ASP A 296 -20.20 9.04 15.10
N PRO A 297 -21.06 8.30 15.81
CA PRO A 297 -20.83 6.91 16.18
C PRO A 297 -20.66 5.99 14.96
N GLY A 298 -21.06 6.44 13.75
CA GLY A 298 -20.85 5.73 12.48
C GLY A 298 -19.39 5.70 11.99
N ASN A 299 -18.50 6.52 12.56
CA ASN A 299 -17.08 6.57 12.15
C ASN A 299 -16.22 5.47 12.80
N GLN A 300 -16.78 4.66 13.70
CA GLN A 300 -16.10 3.56 14.41
C GLN A 300 -16.88 2.27 14.22
N LEU A 301 -16.20 1.23 13.78
CA LEU A 301 -16.75 -0.13 13.72
C LEU A 301 -15.91 -1.05 14.60
N CYS A 302 -16.58 -1.71 15.54
CA CYS A 302 -16.01 -2.80 16.34
C CYS A 302 -16.74 -4.08 15.98
N LEU A 303 -16.03 -5.08 15.46
CA LEU A 303 -16.59 -6.35 15.04
C LEU A 303 -15.90 -7.52 15.73
N SER A 304 -16.70 -8.46 16.20
CA SER A 304 -16.30 -9.79 16.68
C SER A 304 -17.21 -10.83 16.05
N LEU A 305 -16.73 -12.05 15.89
CA LEU A 305 -17.57 -13.21 15.52
C LEU A 305 -18.49 -13.58 16.66
#